data_8c1e9821e128bc4d69f965ab27655e35
#
_entry.id   8c1e9821e128bc4d69f965ab27655e35
#
_cell.length_a   1.000
_cell.length_b   1.000
_cell.length_c   1.000
_cell.angle_alpha   90.00
_cell.angle_beta   90.00
_cell.angle_gamma   90.00
#
_symmetry.space_group_name_H-M   'P 1'
#
loop_
_entity.id
_entity.type
_entity.pdbx_description
1 polymer ?
#
loop_
_entity_poly.entity_id
_entity_poly.type
_entity_poly.pdbx_seq_one_letter_code
_entity_poly.pdbx_strand_id
1 'polypeptide(L)'
;VGGSIYGRYGFSDVLTALLALDTFVELYNGGTVRLSEFVNRKADKDILVSVIVRKSKRKFRYESIRQTKTDFPVLTCSVVTGIYRGQESWFFSVGARPMKAALLEKQWEIPKDATDEQLTEYAKRVAAEFTYGSNMRGSAEYRKHLAEVLLRREMRSILDEYNAEEK
;
A
#
# COMPACT_ATOMS: atom_id res chain seq x y z
N VAL A 1 -3.10 16.34 -4.10
CA VAL A 1 -2.28 15.46 -3.23
C VAL A 1 -2.51 15.82 -1.76
N GLY A 2 -2.22 17.06 -1.32
CA GLY A 2 -2.26 17.46 0.10
C GLY A 2 -3.58 17.13 0.80
N GLY A 3 -4.73 17.50 0.22
CA GLY A 3 -6.04 17.19 0.80
C GLY A 3 -6.32 15.69 0.95
N SER A 4 -5.87 14.87 -0.01
CA SER A 4 -6.02 13.40 0.05
C SER A 4 -5.18 12.79 1.18
N ILE A 5 -4.01 13.34 1.45
CA ILE A 5 -3.12 12.89 2.52
C ILE A 5 -3.63 13.38 3.88
N TYR A 6 -3.91 14.68 4.01
CA TYR A 6 -4.35 15.27 5.27
C TYR A 6 -5.73 14.74 5.71
N GLY A 7 -6.65 14.62 4.76
CA GLY A 7 -8.01 14.11 5.02
C GLY A 7 -8.08 12.62 5.35
N ARG A 8 -7.05 11.85 5.03
CA ARG A 8 -6.95 10.40 5.32
C ARG A 8 -8.20 9.63 4.88
N TYR A 9 -8.75 10.04 3.73
CA TYR A 9 -9.99 9.46 3.22
C TYR A 9 -9.83 7.99 2.87
N GLY A 10 -10.86 7.18 3.17
CA GLY A 10 -10.85 5.74 2.93
C GLY A 10 -10.80 5.32 1.45
N PHE A 11 -10.98 6.27 0.53
CA PHE A 11 -10.93 6.07 -0.92
C PHE A 11 -9.68 6.68 -1.58
N SER A 12 -8.69 7.09 -0.79
CA SER A 12 -7.51 7.79 -1.32
C SER A 12 -6.51 6.83 -1.96
N ASP A 13 -6.42 6.88 -3.29
CA ASP A 13 -5.38 6.20 -4.07
C ASP A 13 -3.97 6.65 -3.66
N VAL A 14 -3.80 7.97 -3.57
CA VAL A 14 -2.52 8.61 -3.25
C VAL A 14 -2.01 8.17 -1.89
N LEU A 15 -2.90 8.05 -0.90
CA LEU A 15 -2.51 7.61 0.44
C LEU A 15 -2.04 6.15 0.43
N THR A 16 -2.74 5.25 -0.28
CA THR A 16 -2.33 3.85 -0.40
C THR A 16 -0.97 3.72 -1.05
N ALA A 17 -0.75 4.42 -2.17
CA ALA A 17 0.53 4.37 -2.89
C ALA A 17 1.69 4.91 -2.04
N LEU A 18 1.52 6.07 -1.41
CA LEU A 18 2.57 6.72 -0.64
C LEU A 18 2.88 6.04 0.69
N LEU A 19 1.92 5.31 1.29
CA LEU A 19 2.16 4.54 2.51
C LEU A 19 3.16 3.40 2.31
N ALA A 20 3.17 2.76 1.13
CA ALA A 20 4.12 1.70 0.84
C ALA A 20 5.54 2.24 0.59
N LEU A 21 5.68 3.52 0.23
CA LEU A 21 6.96 4.18 -0.01
C LEU A 21 7.55 4.77 1.28
N ASP A 22 8.84 5.14 1.23
CA ASP A 22 9.49 5.84 2.34
C ASP A 22 9.09 7.33 2.33
N THR A 23 7.86 7.58 2.80
CA THR A 23 7.20 8.88 2.72
C THR A 23 7.09 9.54 4.09
N PHE A 24 7.32 10.85 4.10
CA PHE A 24 7.16 11.73 5.25
C PHE A 24 6.21 12.87 4.89
N VAL A 25 5.61 13.44 5.89
CA VAL A 25 4.85 14.70 5.81
C VAL A 25 5.54 15.75 6.66
N GLU A 26 5.59 16.96 6.17
CA GLU A 26 6.01 18.13 6.90
C GLU A 26 4.77 18.89 7.36
N LEU A 27 4.65 19.07 8.66
CA LEU A 27 3.59 19.81 9.32
C LEU A 27 4.12 21.14 9.82
N TYR A 28 3.33 22.20 9.75
CA TYR A 28 3.75 23.54 10.14
C TYR A 28 4.23 23.64 11.59
N ASN A 29 3.44 23.11 12.52
CA ASN A 29 3.82 23.07 13.95
C ASN A 29 4.44 21.71 14.36
N GLY A 30 4.00 20.62 13.76
CA GLY A 30 4.37 19.26 14.14
C GLY A 30 5.67 18.76 13.53
N GLY A 31 6.31 19.55 12.63
CA GLY A 31 7.55 19.17 11.96
C GLY A 31 7.41 17.96 11.02
N THR A 32 8.53 17.31 10.74
CA THR A 32 8.57 16.18 9.80
C THR A 32 8.23 14.87 10.51
N VAL A 33 7.23 14.16 9.99
CA VAL A 33 6.70 12.92 10.56
C VAL A 33 6.59 11.86 9.46
N ARG A 34 6.85 10.60 9.79
CA ARG A 34 6.62 9.49 8.85
C ARG A 34 5.14 9.38 8.49
N LEU A 35 4.83 9.13 7.21
CA LEU A 35 3.44 9.08 6.75
C LEU A 35 2.63 8.00 7.48
N SER A 36 3.20 6.82 7.76
CA SER A 36 2.52 5.75 8.50
C SER A 36 2.16 6.17 9.93
N GLU A 37 2.99 6.97 10.58
CA GLU A 37 2.71 7.55 11.89
C GLU A 37 1.62 8.64 11.78
N PHE A 38 1.76 9.56 10.82
CA PHE A 38 0.80 10.63 10.59
C PHE A 38 -0.61 10.12 10.37
N VAL A 39 -0.78 9.06 9.56
CA VAL A 39 -2.10 8.48 9.28
C VAL A 39 -2.77 7.94 10.55
N ASN A 40 -2.00 7.48 11.52
CA ASN A 40 -2.50 6.93 12.78
C ASN A 40 -2.68 7.97 13.90
N ARG A 41 -2.17 9.19 13.75
CA ARG A 41 -2.41 10.29 14.68
C ARG A 41 -3.88 10.72 14.67
N LYS A 42 -4.35 11.27 15.79
CA LYS A 42 -5.62 11.99 15.82
C LYS A 42 -5.55 13.20 14.89
N ALA A 43 -6.68 13.54 14.28
CA ALA A 43 -6.78 14.79 13.51
C ALA A 43 -6.51 15.98 14.45
N ASP A 44 -5.68 16.87 13.99
CA ASP A 44 -5.35 18.13 14.65
C ASP A 44 -5.65 19.33 13.74
N LYS A 45 -5.33 20.53 14.18
CA LYS A 45 -5.51 21.78 13.42
C LYS A 45 -4.22 22.24 12.75
N ASP A 46 -3.24 21.35 12.56
CA ASP A 46 -1.98 21.68 11.91
C ASP A 46 -2.14 21.82 10.39
N ILE A 47 -1.17 22.38 9.73
CA ILE A 47 -1.13 22.56 8.29
C ILE A 47 -0.13 21.58 7.68
N LEU A 48 -0.56 20.79 6.71
CA LEU A 48 0.33 19.97 5.88
C LEU A 48 1.05 20.88 4.88
N VAL A 49 2.32 21.09 5.09
CA VAL A 49 3.18 21.97 4.24
C VAL A 49 3.67 21.21 3.02
N SER A 50 4.25 20.03 3.22
CA SER A 50 4.79 19.22 2.13
C SER A 50 4.67 17.73 2.35
N VAL A 51 4.79 16.97 1.25
CA VAL A 51 4.92 15.50 1.27
C VAL A 51 6.27 15.16 0.65
N ILE A 52 7.10 14.46 1.41
CA ILE A 52 8.48 14.14 1.06
C ILE A 52 8.58 12.65 0.80
N VAL A 53 8.88 12.24 -0.43
CA VAL A 53 9.17 10.86 -0.80
C VAL A 53 10.68 10.70 -0.97
N ARG A 54 11.30 9.88 -0.11
CA ARG A 54 12.73 9.59 -0.23
C ARG A 54 12.97 8.65 -1.40
N LYS A 55 13.79 9.10 -2.35
CA LYS A 55 14.19 8.27 -3.48
C LYS A 55 15.05 7.10 -3.01
N SER A 56 14.74 5.90 -3.49
CA SER A 56 15.50 4.69 -3.20
C SER A 56 15.39 3.72 -4.39
N LYS A 57 16.34 2.80 -4.48
CA LYS A 57 16.29 1.70 -5.47
C LYS A 57 15.28 0.66 -4.98
N ARG A 58 14.00 0.87 -5.29
CA ARG A 58 12.90 -0.02 -4.92
C ARG A 58 12.03 -0.29 -6.13
N LYS A 59 11.52 -1.51 -6.21
CA LYS A 59 10.46 -1.84 -7.16
C LYS A 59 9.12 -1.60 -6.49
N PHE A 60 8.21 -0.96 -7.22
CA PHE A 60 6.91 -0.52 -6.71
C PHE A 60 5.81 -0.88 -7.70
N ARG A 61 4.70 -1.37 -7.17
CA ARG A 61 3.45 -1.58 -7.92
C ARG A 61 2.28 -0.99 -7.15
N TYR A 62 1.29 -0.58 -7.91
CA TYR A 62 0.03 -0.07 -7.39
C TYR A 62 -1.09 -0.49 -8.33
N GLU A 63 -2.14 -1.05 -7.79
CA GLU A 63 -3.37 -1.38 -8.52
C GLU A 63 -4.61 -0.91 -7.76
N SER A 64 -5.67 -0.59 -8.52
CA SER A 64 -6.97 -0.26 -7.95
C SER A 64 -8.09 -0.90 -8.77
N ILE A 65 -9.11 -1.41 -8.09
CA ILE A 65 -10.35 -1.91 -8.72
C ILE A 65 -11.45 -0.90 -8.51
N ARG A 66 -12.14 -0.55 -9.59
CA ARG A 66 -13.27 0.39 -9.66
C ARG A 66 -14.41 -0.19 -10.47
N GLN A 67 -15.64 0.22 -10.19
CA GLN A 67 -16.79 -0.15 -11.01
C GLN A 67 -16.78 0.59 -12.35
N THR A 68 -16.45 1.88 -12.33
CA THR A 68 -16.25 2.71 -13.53
C THR A 68 -14.96 3.51 -13.40
N LYS A 69 -14.45 4.03 -14.52
CA LYS A 69 -13.18 4.78 -14.58
C LYS A 69 -13.11 5.97 -13.61
N THR A 70 -14.24 6.60 -13.33
CA THR A 70 -14.34 7.82 -12.53
C THR A 70 -14.88 7.59 -11.11
N ASP A 71 -15.25 6.36 -10.75
CA ASP A 71 -15.78 6.04 -9.43
C ASP A 71 -14.65 5.94 -8.38
N PHE A 72 -15.06 6.01 -7.11
CA PHE A 72 -14.16 5.66 -6.00
C PHE A 72 -13.77 4.18 -6.06
N PRO A 73 -12.55 3.83 -5.65
CA PRO A 73 -12.11 2.45 -5.70
C PRO A 73 -12.92 1.54 -4.77
N VAL A 74 -13.15 0.33 -5.23
CA VAL A 74 -13.62 -0.79 -4.40
C VAL A 74 -12.51 -1.26 -3.48
N LEU A 75 -11.29 -1.35 -4.00
CA LEU A 75 -10.08 -1.68 -3.28
C LEU A 75 -8.87 -1.06 -3.98
N THR A 76 -7.86 -0.70 -3.19
CA THR A 76 -6.54 -0.28 -3.67
C THR A 76 -5.46 -1.09 -2.97
N CYS A 77 -4.46 -1.54 -3.71
CA CYS A 77 -3.29 -2.23 -3.18
C CYS A 77 -2.02 -1.55 -3.65
N SER A 78 -0.97 -1.64 -2.86
CA SER A 78 0.36 -1.31 -3.33
C SER A 78 1.41 -2.19 -2.67
N VAL A 79 2.39 -2.61 -3.45
CA VAL A 79 3.50 -3.45 -3.05
C VAL A 79 4.80 -2.75 -3.37
N VAL A 80 5.72 -2.76 -2.44
CA VAL A 80 7.08 -2.27 -2.64
C VAL A 80 8.09 -3.27 -2.11
N THR A 81 9.18 -3.46 -2.82
CA THR A 81 10.32 -4.23 -2.34
C THR A 81 11.63 -3.49 -2.59
N GLY A 82 12.61 -3.74 -1.75
CA GLY A 82 13.96 -3.19 -1.84
C GLY A 82 14.74 -3.45 -0.56
N ILE A 83 15.99 -2.98 -0.54
CA ILE A 83 16.85 -3.14 0.63
C ILE A 83 16.39 -2.23 1.76
N TYR A 84 16.07 -2.82 2.89
CA TYR A 84 15.76 -2.13 4.13
C TYR A 84 16.60 -2.71 5.27
N ARG A 85 17.40 -1.88 5.94
CA ARG A 85 18.34 -2.28 7.00
C ARG A 85 19.28 -3.43 6.58
N GLY A 86 19.71 -3.42 5.30
CA GLY A 86 20.64 -4.43 4.76
C GLY A 86 19.99 -5.73 4.27
N GLN A 87 18.68 -5.87 4.40
CA GLN A 87 17.92 -7.04 3.93
C GLN A 87 16.88 -6.64 2.89
N GLU A 88 16.66 -7.51 1.90
CA GLU A 88 15.55 -7.34 0.98
C GLU A 88 14.24 -7.57 1.72
N SER A 89 13.34 -6.62 1.60
CA SER A 89 12.09 -6.61 2.36
C SER A 89 10.94 -6.16 1.50
N TRP A 90 9.78 -6.75 1.74
CA TRP A 90 8.53 -6.45 1.06
C TRP A 90 7.58 -5.74 2.02
N PHE A 91 6.95 -4.68 1.54
CA PHE A 91 5.95 -3.91 2.28
C PHE A 91 4.66 -3.82 1.46
N PHE A 92 3.54 -3.85 2.16
CA PHE A 92 2.20 -3.92 1.58
C PHE A 92 1.32 -2.84 2.17
N SER A 93 0.59 -2.13 1.31
CA SER A 93 -0.44 -1.18 1.73
C SER A 93 -1.75 -1.50 1.04
N VAL A 94 -2.84 -1.48 1.80
CA VAL A 94 -4.20 -1.72 1.29
C VAL A 94 -5.13 -0.60 1.74
N GLY A 95 -5.85 -0.02 0.79
CA GLY A 95 -6.82 1.07 0.98
C GLY A 95 -8.19 0.74 0.43
N ALA A 96 -9.11 1.69 0.53
CA ALA A 96 -10.52 1.54 0.10
C ALA A 96 -11.26 0.34 0.72
N ARG A 97 -10.98 0.02 1.99
CA ARG A 97 -11.45 -1.18 2.69
C ARG A 97 -12.82 -1.15 3.39
N PRO A 98 -13.75 -0.22 3.45
CA PRO A 98 -13.89 1.23 3.33
C PRO A 98 -13.39 2.02 4.55
N MET A 99 -12.21 1.77 4.91
CA MET A 99 -11.43 2.48 5.93
C MET A 99 -10.23 3.15 5.27
N LYS A 100 -9.56 4.05 5.99
CA LYS A 100 -8.30 4.65 5.53
C LYS A 100 -7.28 3.55 5.16
N ALA A 101 -6.40 3.85 4.22
CA ALA A 101 -5.32 2.95 3.86
C ALA A 101 -4.46 2.60 5.08
N ALA A 102 -4.00 1.36 5.13
CA ALA A 102 -3.10 0.86 6.14
C ALA A 102 -1.85 0.26 5.51
N LEU A 103 -0.72 0.47 6.15
CA LEU A 103 0.54 -0.18 5.86
C LEU A 103 0.71 -1.38 6.78
N LEU A 104 1.12 -2.51 6.22
CA LEU A 104 1.60 -3.63 7.00
C LEU A 104 3.08 -3.40 7.32
N GLU A 105 3.37 -3.03 8.57
CA GLU A 105 4.72 -2.66 9.02
C GLU A 105 5.64 -3.88 9.25
N LYS A 106 5.08 -5.08 9.20
CA LYS A 106 5.83 -6.32 9.29
C LYS A 106 6.65 -6.52 8.02
N GLN A 107 7.94 -6.76 8.18
CA GLN A 107 8.80 -7.16 7.08
C GLN A 107 8.44 -8.55 6.58
N TRP A 108 8.41 -8.70 5.27
CA TRP A 108 8.20 -9.96 4.59
C TRP A 108 9.41 -10.27 3.71
N GLU A 109 9.77 -11.53 3.67
CA GLU A 109 10.79 -12.05 2.77
C GLU A 109 10.09 -12.97 1.77
N ILE A 110 10.20 -12.66 0.49
CA ILE A 110 9.63 -13.45 -0.60
C ILE A 110 10.79 -13.84 -1.51
N PRO A 111 11.03 -15.13 -1.70
CA PRO A 111 12.10 -15.61 -2.58
C PRO A 111 11.91 -15.09 -4.01
N LYS A 112 13.01 -14.75 -4.69
CA LYS A 112 12.96 -14.28 -6.08
C LYS A 112 12.46 -15.34 -7.06
N ASP A 113 12.68 -16.61 -6.74
CA ASP A 113 12.24 -17.79 -7.48
C ASP A 113 10.87 -18.33 -7.03
N ALA A 114 10.12 -17.55 -6.23
CA ALA A 114 8.82 -17.98 -5.72
C ALA A 114 7.86 -18.39 -6.83
N THR A 115 7.25 -19.57 -6.69
CA THR A 115 6.24 -20.08 -7.63
C THR A 115 4.91 -19.36 -7.48
N ASP A 116 4.00 -19.54 -8.44
CA ASP A 116 2.66 -18.92 -8.36
C ASP A 116 1.84 -19.44 -7.19
N GLU A 117 2.02 -20.70 -6.81
CA GLU A 117 1.38 -21.31 -5.64
C GLU A 117 1.89 -20.64 -4.35
N GLN A 118 3.20 -20.46 -4.23
CA GLN A 118 3.82 -19.77 -3.10
C GLN A 118 3.36 -18.31 -3.01
N LEU A 119 3.33 -17.59 -4.14
CA LEU A 119 2.82 -16.21 -4.17
C LEU A 119 1.34 -16.13 -3.78
N THR A 120 0.54 -17.13 -4.15
CA THR A 120 -0.86 -17.22 -3.72
C THR A 120 -0.97 -17.36 -2.21
N GLU A 121 -0.15 -18.20 -1.59
CA GLU A 121 -0.13 -18.35 -0.14
C GLU A 121 0.41 -17.10 0.57
N TYR A 122 1.45 -16.44 0.06
CA TYR A 122 1.89 -15.15 0.58
C TYR A 122 0.79 -14.10 0.50
N ALA A 123 0.10 -13.98 -0.63
CA ALA A 123 -0.99 -13.03 -0.81
C ALA A 123 -2.14 -13.24 0.17
N LYS A 124 -2.56 -14.49 0.39
CA LYS A 124 -3.58 -14.84 1.39
C LYS A 124 -3.15 -14.46 2.82
N ARG A 125 -1.92 -14.77 3.18
CA ARG A 125 -1.37 -14.44 4.51
C ARG A 125 -1.29 -12.92 4.71
N VAL A 126 -0.79 -12.17 3.71
CA VAL A 126 -0.72 -10.72 3.76
C VAL A 126 -2.12 -10.11 3.81
N ALA A 127 -3.05 -10.56 2.96
CA ALA A 127 -4.43 -10.07 2.96
C ALA A 127 -5.15 -10.30 4.29
N ALA A 128 -4.84 -11.40 4.99
CA ALA A 128 -5.44 -11.72 6.29
C ALA A 128 -5.01 -10.78 7.42
N GLU A 129 -3.90 -10.06 7.26
CA GLU A 129 -3.43 -9.07 8.26
C GLU A 129 -4.24 -7.75 8.21
N PHE A 130 -5.06 -7.56 7.18
CA PHE A 130 -5.87 -6.36 7.03
C PHE A 130 -7.34 -6.63 7.41
N THR A 131 -7.99 -5.61 7.99
CA THR A 131 -9.43 -5.62 8.24
C THR A 131 -10.18 -5.04 7.04
N TYR A 132 -11.27 -5.66 6.63
CA TYR A 132 -12.11 -5.24 5.53
C TYR A 132 -13.53 -4.94 6.03
N GLY A 133 -14.15 -3.91 5.47
CA GLY A 133 -15.54 -3.56 5.72
C GLY A 133 -16.42 -3.74 4.47
N SER A 134 -17.74 -3.72 4.67
CA SER A 134 -18.73 -3.76 3.62
C SER A 134 -19.38 -2.40 3.40
N ASN A 135 -19.71 -2.06 2.15
CA ASN A 135 -20.54 -0.91 1.77
C ASN A 135 -21.20 -1.20 0.42
N MET A 136 -21.88 -0.19 -0.16
CA MET A 136 -22.56 -0.31 -1.46
C MET A 136 -21.67 -0.75 -2.62
N ARG A 137 -20.33 -0.62 -2.51
CA ARG A 137 -19.37 -0.96 -3.58
C ARG A 137 -18.87 -2.41 -3.49
N GLY A 138 -19.04 -3.08 -2.37
CA GLY A 138 -18.63 -4.47 -2.21
C GLY A 138 -18.63 -4.92 -0.76
N SER A 139 -18.71 -6.23 -0.56
CA SER A 139 -18.64 -6.86 0.76
C SER A 139 -17.18 -6.95 1.26
N ALA A 140 -17.03 -7.21 2.55
CA ALA A 140 -15.73 -7.44 3.19
C ALA A 140 -15.02 -8.65 2.58
N GLU A 141 -15.75 -9.74 2.34
CA GLU A 141 -15.25 -10.98 1.73
C GLU A 141 -14.74 -10.72 0.31
N TYR A 142 -15.52 -9.99 -0.49
CA TYR A 142 -15.14 -9.63 -1.85
C TYR A 142 -13.85 -8.79 -1.87
N ARG A 143 -13.74 -7.81 -0.98
CA ARG A 143 -12.53 -6.99 -0.87
C ARG A 143 -11.31 -7.80 -0.42
N LYS A 144 -11.48 -8.72 0.52
CA LYS A 144 -10.40 -9.61 0.94
C LYS A 144 -9.93 -10.48 -0.22
N HIS A 145 -10.87 -11.07 -0.98
CA HIS A 145 -10.54 -11.84 -2.17
C HIS A 145 -9.82 -11.00 -3.24
N LEU A 146 -10.30 -9.77 -3.48
CA LEU A 146 -9.61 -8.84 -4.39
C LEU A 146 -8.19 -8.52 -3.92
N ALA A 147 -7.97 -8.31 -2.61
CA ALA A 147 -6.64 -8.07 -2.07
C ALA A 147 -5.71 -9.25 -2.35
N GLU A 148 -6.16 -10.48 -2.13
CA GLU A 148 -5.39 -11.69 -2.43
C GLU A 148 -4.97 -11.74 -3.91
N VAL A 149 -5.89 -11.42 -4.83
CA VAL A 149 -5.62 -11.42 -6.27
C VAL A 149 -4.65 -10.31 -6.67
N LEU A 150 -4.89 -9.07 -6.21
CA LEU A 150 -4.07 -7.92 -6.57
C LEU A 150 -2.65 -8.05 -6.01
N LEU A 151 -2.52 -8.37 -4.72
CA LEU A 151 -1.22 -8.55 -4.09
C LEU A 151 -0.39 -9.64 -4.79
N ARG A 152 -1.02 -10.76 -5.16
CA ARG A 152 -0.33 -11.81 -5.94
C ARG A 152 0.17 -11.29 -7.29
N ARG A 153 -0.67 -10.55 -8.04
CA ARG A 153 -0.30 -9.97 -9.34
C ARG A 153 0.85 -8.98 -9.22
N GLU A 154 0.78 -8.09 -8.23
CA GLU A 154 1.81 -7.09 -7.99
C GLU A 154 3.15 -7.73 -7.60
N MET A 155 3.14 -8.74 -6.71
CA MET A 155 4.33 -9.51 -6.36
C MET A 155 4.93 -10.21 -7.58
N ARG A 156 4.12 -10.91 -8.39
CA ARG A 156 4.57 -11.55 -9.63
C ARG A 156 5.20 -10.54 -10.58
N SER A 157 4.54 -9.41 -10.82
CA SER A 157 5.05 -8.35 -11.70
C SER A 157 6.41 -7.80 -11.25
N ILE A 158 6.65 -7.72 -9.93
CA ILE A 158 7.94 -7.30 -9.39
C ILE A 158 9.00 -8.39 -9.61
N LEU A 159 8.67 -9.66 -9.38
CA LEU A 159 9.61 -10.77 -9.60
C LEU A 159 9.98 -10.92 -11.07
N ASP A 160 9.01 -10.75 -11.98
CA ASP A 160 9.26 -10.79 -13.43
C ASP A 160 10.22 -9.67 -13.87
N GLU A 161 10.13 -8.48 -13.26
CA GLU A 161 11.07 -7.38 -13.50
C GLU A 161 12.48 -7.72 -12.98
N TYR A 162 12.62 -8.35 -11.80
CA TYR A 162 13.92 -8.82 -11.31
C TYR A 162 14.56 -9.85 -12.27
N ASN A 163 13.76 -10.82 -12.70
CA ASN A 163 14.24 -11.87 -13.60
C ASN A 163 14.61 -11.34 -15.01
N ALA A 164 14.04 -10.22 -15.43
CA ALA A 164 14.39 -9.57 -16.68
C ALA A 164 15.69 -8.75 -16.60
N GLU A 165 16.02 -8.19 -15.43
CA GLU A 165 17.26 -7.43 -15.19
C GLU A 165 18.49 -8.33 -15.00
N GLU A 166 18.31 -9.60 -14.60
CA GLU A 166 19.40 -10.57 -14.41
C GLU A 166 19.79 -11.30 -15.71
N LYS A 167 19.09 -11.08 -16.83
CA LYS A 167 19.37 -11.63 -18.17
C LYS A 167 20.14 -10.66 -19.03
#